data_19c44d04eab8c7095006e4563634bc66
#
_entry.id   19c44d04eab8c7095006e4563634bc66
#
_cell.length_a   1.000
_cell.length_b   1.000
_cell.length_c   1.000
_cell.angle_alpha   90.00
_cell.angle_beta   90.00
_cell.angle_gamma   90.00
#
_symmetry.space_group_name_H-M   'P 1'
#
loop_
_entity.id
_entity.type
_entity.pdbx_description
1 polymer ?
#
loop_
_entity_poly.entity_id
_entity_poly.type
_entity_poly.pdbx_seq_one_letter_code
_entity_poly.pdbx_strand_id
1 'polypeptide(L)'
;MYRCIGILFVLISFDLLAQEIPDYKGEYVFTNSRVTMKGIRELITHEEAGKRTIQFNAKFPLGRIKIISDFTEKNNFMTSIKYFVDVKWTLIADKRTLNFDQAAGMLTSTGKFEWSQNLPINENVFDPLNVQIQIRKNVIAGMKEFSLMLPDLKAGAIEANNYKVVERGEFEVDGISYQCIIVERIRLQDDRTTRYYLAPDLDFLIIKVEDEDQDGDTSLELKKLY
;
A
#
# COMPACT_ATOMS: atom_id res chain seq x y z
N MET A 1 15.91 -1.91 64.65
CA MET A 1 15.13 -0.84 63.99
C MET A 1 15.49 -0.89 62.52
N TYR A 2 14.79 -1.69 61.72
CA TYR A 2 15.02 -1.86 60.28
C TYR A 2 14.05 -0.98 59.52
N ARG A 3 14.56 0.00 58.76
CA ARG A 3 13.79 0.85 57.83
C ARG A 3 13.67 0.11 56.50
N CYS A 4 12.47 -0.37 56.16
CA CYS A 4 12.18 -0.82 54.81
C CYS A 4 11.99 0.38 53.90
N ILE A 5 12.87 0.54 52.90
CA ILE A 5 12.73 1.50 51.82
C ILE A 5 11.90 0.80 50.75
N GLY A 6 10.63 1.18 50.64
CA GLY A 6 9.75 0.73 49.54
C GLY A 6 10.14 1.45 48.24
N ILE A 7 10.64 0.72 47.26
CA ILE A 7 10.88 1.23 45.93
C ILE A 7 9.54 1.19 45.18
N LEU A 8 9.01 2.40 44.91
CA LEU A 8 7.80 2.56 44.10
C LEU A 8 8.19 2.43 42.62
N PHE A 9 7.86 1.29 42.00
CA PHE A 9 7.94 1.11 40.55
C PHE A 9 6.80 1.86 39.89
N VAL A 10 7.07 3.03 39.32
CA VAL A 10 6.14 3.70 38.40
C VAL A 10 6.19 2.99 37.06
N LEU A 11 5.18 2.14 36.78
CA LEU A 11 4.95 1.60 35.44
C LEU A 11 4.44 2.74 34.55
N ILE A 12 5.36 3.32 33.76
CA ILE A 12 4.99 4.22 32.68
C ILE A 12 4.45 3.33 31.55
N SER A 13 3.12 3.23 31.48
CA SER A 13 2.45 2.65 30.32
C SER A 13 2.69 3.61 29.14
N PHE A 14 3.58 3.28 28.24
CA PHE A 14 3.60 3.89 26.92
C PHE A 14 2.37 3.37 26.19
N ASP A 15 1.29 4.15 26.19
CA ASP A 15 0.25 3.99 25.18
C ASP A 15 0.95 4.18 23.83
N LEU A 16 1.16 3.09 23.10
CA LEU A 16 1.52 3.11 21.70
C LEU A 16 0.30 3.70 20.96
N LEU A 17 0.18 5.02 20.98
CA LEU A 17 -0.73 5.73 20.09
C LEU A 17 -0.33 5.28 18.68
N ALA A 18 -1.21 4.51 18.06
CA ALA A 18 -0.97 4.11 16.70
C ALA A 18 -0.82 5.36 15.84
N GLN A 19 0.35 5.52 15.27
CA GLN A 19 0.66 6.66 14.43
C GLN A 19 -0.26 6.65 13.21
N GLU A 20 -1.09 7.67 13.09
CA GLU A 20 -1.92 7.88 11.92
C GLU A 20 -1.02 8.21 10.73
N ILE A 21 -1.28 7.54 9.61
CA ILE A 21 -0.57 7.83 8.36
C ILE A 21 -1.09 9.17 7.81
N PRO A 22 -0.25 10.22 7.71
CA PRO A 22 -0.68 11.52 7.23
C PRO A 22 -1.08 11.48 5.75
N ASP A 23 -1.99 12.38 5.37
CA ASP A 23 -2.31 12.66 3.98
C ASP A 23 -1.07 13.16 3.25
N TYR A 24 -0.97 12.87 1.97
CA TYR A 24 0.12 13.34 1.14
C TYR A 24 -0.32 13.49 -0.32
N LYS A 25 0.44 14.31 -1.05
CA LYS A 25 0.33 14.46 -2.50
C LYS A 25 1.73 14.55 -3.09
N GLY A 26 2.02 13.69 -4.08
CA GLY A 26 3.33 13.66 -4.73
C GLY A 26 3.25 13.38 -6.23
N GLU A 27 4.21 13.93 -6.98
CA GLU A 27 4.48 13.55 -8.36
C GLU A 27 5.35 12.32 -8.36
N TYR A 28 4.89 11.26 -9.03
CA TYR A 28 5.63 10.02 -9.22
C TYR A 28 5.88 9.79 -10.70
N VAL A 29 7.01 9.16 -11.00
CA VAL A 29 7.33 8.64 -12.32
C VAL A 29 7.16 7.13 -12.31
N PHE A 30 6.29 6.65 -13.16
CA PHE A 30 6.13 5.24 -13.48
C PHE A 30 6.98 4.92 -14.70
N THR A 31 7.78 3.86 -14.62
CA THR A 31 8.62 3.38 -15.72
C THR A 31 8.48 1.87 -15.86
N ASN A 32 8.36 1.41 -17.08
CA ASN A 32 8.53 0.01 -17.46
C ASN A 32 9.25 -0.08 -18.81
N SER A 33 9.45 -1.29 -19.35
CA SER A 33 10.14 -1.53 -20.62
C SER A 33 9.50 -0.81 -21.83
N ARG A 34 8.26 -0.30 -21.72
CA ARG A 34 7.49 0.28 -22.84
C ARG A 34 7.18 1.75 -22.68
N VAL A 35 7.12 2.25 -21.45
CA VAL A 35 6.67 3.62 -21.19
C VAL A 35 7.28 4.20 -19.93
N THR A 36 7.55 5.50 -19.97
CA THR A 36 7.81 6.33 -18.78
C THR A 36 6.78 7.43 -18.74
N MET A 37 6.11 7.60 -17.61
CA MET A 37 5.07 8.62 -17.45
C MET A 37 5.07 9.22 -16.04
N LYS A 38 4.65 10.47 -15.95
CA LYS A 38 4.43 11.17 -14.69
C LYS A 38 2.97 11.06 -14.28
N GLY A 39 2.75 10.90 -12.98
CA GLY A 39 1.40 10.89 -12.40
C GLY A 39 1.40 11.47 -10.99
N ILE A 40 0.22 11.83 -10.53
CA ILE A 40 -0.01 12.30 -9.17
C ILE A 40 -0.54 11.13 -8.34
N ARG A 41 0.12 10.88 -7.25
CA ARG A 41 -0.34 9.96 -6.21
C ARG A 41 -0.67 10.75 -4.95
N GLU A 42 -1.82 10.47 -4.37
CA GLU A 42 -2.25 11.14 -3.16
C GLU A 42 -3.05 10.22 -2.24
N LEU A 43 -2.95 10.49 -0.94
CA LEU A 43 -3.78 9.92 0.10
C LEU A 43 -4.60 11.05 0.69
N ILE A 44 -5.92 10.85 0.80
CA ILE A 44 -6.88 11.88 1.18
C ILE A 44 -7.76 11.32 2.29
N THR A 45 -7.88 12.06 3.39
CA THR A 45 -8.88 11.83 4.44
C THR A 45 -10.12 12.65 4.12
N HIS A 46 -11.30 12.03 4.21
CA HIS A 46 -12.59 12.69 3.95
C HIS A 46 -13.25 13.13 5.27
N GLU A 47 -14.20 14.08 5.17
CA GLU A 47 -14.99 14.53 6.33
C GLU A 47 -15.84 13.40 6.94
N GLU A 48 -16.21 12.41 6.13
CA GLU A 48 -16.90 11.20 6.56
C GLU A 48 -15.99 10.38 7.48
N ALA A 49 -16.45 10.09 8.69
CA ALA A 49 -15.65 9.50 9.76
C ALA A 49 -14.90 8.22 9.32
N GLY A 50 -13.58 8.32 9.31
CA GLY A 50 -12.68 7.23 8.97
C GLY A 50 -12.57 6.88 7.49
N LYS A 51 -13.25 7.60 6.58
CA LYS A 51 -13.15 7.33 5.14
C LYS A 51 -11.90 7.97 4.55
N ARG A 52 -11.16 7.19 3.79
CA ARG A 52 -9.93 7.61 3.11
C ARG A 52 -9.88 7.07 1.69
N THR A 53 -9.17 7.80 0.84
CA THR A 53 -8.92 7.40 -0.55
C THR A 53 -7.43 7.49 -0.84
N ILE A 54 -6.83 6.43 -1.37
CA ILE A 54 -5.53 6.51 -2.03
C ILE A 54 -5.71 6.36 -3.52
N GLN A 55 -5.07 7.25 -4.32
CA GLN A 55 -5.21 7.24 -5.76
C GLN A 55 -3.90 7.53 -6.48
N PHE A 56 -3.82 7.03 -7.73
CA PHE A 56 -2.79 7.39 -8.70
C PHE A 56 -3.44 7.79 -10.00
N ASN A 57 -3.10 8.97 -10.51
CA ASN A 57 -3.64 9.54 -11.74
C ASN A 57 -2.49 9.99 -12.65
N ALA A 58 -2.42 9.44 -13.86
CA ALA A 58 -1.50 9.87 -14.90
C ALA A 58 -2.24 10.11 -16.21
N LYS A 59 -1.89 11.19 -16.92
CA LYS A 59 -2.37 11.50 -18.28
C LYS A 59 -1.17 11.76 -19.16
N PHE A 60 -1.20 11.21 -20.34
CA PHE A 60 -0.14 11.36 -21.34
C PHE A 60 -0.77 11.35 -22.76
N PRO A 61 -0.06 11.81 -23.82
CA PRO A 61 -0.68 12.02 -25.14
C PRO A 61 -1.45 10.81 -25.71
N LEU A 62 -1.02 9.61 -25.38
CA LEU A 62 -1.59 8.36 -25.93
C LEU A 62 -2.48 7.60 -24.95
N GLY A 63 -2.75 8.16 -23.74
CA GLY A 63 -3.55 7.43 -22.78
C GLY A 63 -3.71 8.07 -21.40
N ARG A 64 -4.26 7.26 -20.50
CA ARG A 64 -4.43 7.61 -19.09
C ARG A 64 -4.32 6.38 -18.21
N ILE A 65 -3.92 6.60 -16.97
CA ILE A 65 -4.03 5.65 -15.87
C ILE A 65 -4.77 6.34 -14.75
N LYS A 66 -5.80 5.70 -14.24
CA LYS A 66 -6.53 6.11 -13.03
C LYS A 66 -6.73 4.88 -12.16
N ILE A 67 -6.14 4.89 -10.98
CA ILE A 67 -6.27 3.83 -9.98
C ILE A 67 -6.72 4.48 -8.69
N ILE A 68 -7.80 3.97 -8.10
CA ILE A 68 -8.39 4.51 -6.87
C ILE A 68 -8.68 3.34 -5.92
N SER A 69 -8.36 3.50 -4.66
CA SER A 69 -8.79 2.64 -3.57
C SER A 69 -9.48 3.48 -2.50
N ASP A 70 -10.74 3.18 -2.23
CA ASP A 70 -11.52 3.72 -1.14
C ASP A 70 -11.55 2.71 0.00
N PHE A 71 -11.30 3.17 1.22
CA PHE A 71 -11.30 2.35 2.42
C PHE A 71 -11.74 3.17 3.64
N THR A 72 -12.10 2.49 4.73
CA THR A 72 -12.27 3.13 6.03
C THR A 72 -11.14 2.74 6.96
N GLU A 73 -10.80 3.66 7.84
CA GLU A 73 -9.84 3.43 8.93
C GLU A 73 -10.48 3.83 10.25
N LYS A 74 -10.63 2.87 11.16
CA LYS A 74 -11.17 3.11 12.50
C LYS A 74 -10.42 2.28 13.52
N ASN A 75 -9.90 2.95 14.57
CA ASN A 75 -9.14 2.29 15.64
C ASN A 75 -7.98 1.44 15.10
N ASN A 76 -7.23 1.97 14.12
CA ASN A 76 -6.17 1.27 13.39
C ASN A 76 -6.60 0.10 12.50
N PHE A 77 -7.88 -0.17 12.43
CA PHE A 77 -8.41 -1.22 11.58
C PHE A 77 -8.81 -0.63 10.24
N MET A 78 -8.18 -1.12 9.17
CA MET A 78 -8.46 -0.67 7.81
C MET A 78 -9.36 -1.68 7.10
N THR A 79 -10.45 -1.19 6.49
CA THR A 79 -11.42 -2.01 5.75
C THR A 79 -11.56 -1.50 4.34
N SER A 80 -11.23 -2.33 3.35
CA SER A 80 -11.39 -2.01 1.94
C SER A 80 -12.88 -1.86 1.59
N ILE A 81 -13.20 -0.85 0.76
CA ILE A 81 -14.55 -0.59 0.24
C ILE A 81 -14.58 -0.86 -1.26
N LYS A 82 -13.69 -0.22 -1.99
CA LYS A 82 -13.70 -0.27 -3.46
C LYS A 82 -12.30 -0.05 -4.02
N TYR A 83 -11.96 -0.83 -5.03
CA TYR A 83 -10.79 -0.62 -5.86
C TYR A 83 -11.20 -0.45 -7.31
N PHE A 84 -10.75 0.61 -7.96
CA PHE A 84 -11.09 0.96 -9.33
C PHE A 84 -9.83 1.16 -10.16
N VAL A 85 -9.79 0.57 -11.35
CA VAL A 85 -8.74 0.74 -12.36
C VAL A 85 -9.38 1.17 -13.67
N ASP A 86 -8.85 2.23 -14.28
CA ASP A 86 -9.14 2.66 -15.65
C ASP A 86 -7.80 2.99 -16.33
N VAL A 87 -7.28 2.01 -17.06
CA VAL A 87 -6.07 2.16 -17.89
C VAL A 87 -6.49 2.14 -19.34
N LYS A 88 -6.16 3.18 -20.06
CA LYS A 88 -6.33 3.27 -21.49
C LYS A 88 -5.03 3.73 -22.14
N TRP A 89 -4.47 2.91 -23.02
CA TRP A 89 -3.25 3.23 -23.75
C TRP A 89 -3.29 2.56 -25.12
N THR A 90 -3.37 3.39 -26.20
CA THR A 90 -3.48 2.92 -27.58
C THR A 90 -4.52 1.79 -27.72
N LEU A 91 -4.07 0.54 -27.85
CA LEU A 91 -4.89 -0.66 -27.99
C LEU A 91 -5.14 -1.41 -26.67
N ILE A 92 -4.52 -0.97 -25.56
CA ILE A 92 -4.69 -1.58 -24.26
C ILE A 92 -5.77 -0.83 -23.50
N ALA A 93 -6.81 -1.56 -23.08
CA ALA A 93 -7.81 -1.06 -22.17
C ALA A 93 -7.98 -2.05 -21.01
N ASP A 94 -7.86 -1.53 -19.79
CA ASP A 94 -8.15 -2.29 -18.57
C ASP A 94 -9.05 -1.42 -17.69
N LYS A 95 -10.33 -1.78 -17.65
CA LYS A 95 -11.28 -1.15 -16.74
C LYS A 95 -11.88 -2.23 -15.87
N ARG A 96 -11.69 -2.09 -14.56
CA ARG A 96 -12.22 -3.03 -13.58
C ARG A 96 -12.58 -2.35 -12.27
N THR A 97 -13.49 -2.96 -11.54
CA THR A 97 -13.88 -2.54 -10.20
C THR A 97 -13.95 -3.75 -9.29
N LEU A 98 -13.28 -3.69 -8.15
CA LEU A 98 -13.51 -4.59 -7.02
C LEU A 98 -14.41 -3.89 -6.02
N ASN A 99 -15.48 -4.55 -5.58
CA ASN A 99 -16.35 -4.07 -4.50
C ASN A 99 -16.24 -5.05 -3.33
N PHE A 100 -15.92 -4.51 -2.16
CA PHE A 100 -15.79 -5.24 -0.90
C PHE A 100 -17.07 -5.03 -0.08
N ASP A 101 -18.06 -5.89 -0.26
CA ASP A 101 -19.31 -5.85 0.52
C ASP A 101 -19.11 -6.61 1.84
N GLN A 102 -18.72 -5.86 2.87
CA GLN A 102 -18.48 -6.40 4.21
C GLN A 102 -19.78 -6.96 4.85
N ALA A 103 -20.94 -6.40 4.54
CA ALA A 103 -22.21 -6.83 5.09
C ALA A 103 -22.67 -8.17 4.50
N ALA A 104 -22.46 -8.35 3.21
CA ALA A 104 -22.74 -9.60 2.51
C ALA A 104 -21.59 -10.62 2.63
N GLY A 105 -20.41 -10.22 3.14
CA GLY A 105 -19.23 -11.08 3.19
C GLY A 105 -18.70 -11.44 1.79
N MET A 106 -18.82 -10.53 0.82
CA MET A 106 -18.55 -10.80 -0.58
C MET A 106 -17.55 -9.82 -1.18
N LEU A 107 -16.63 -10.33 -1.98
CA LEU A 107 -15.75 -9.56 -2.86
C LEU A 107 -16.15 -9.86 -4.32
N THR A 108 -16.49 -8.81 -5.08
CA THR A 108 -16.89 -8.96 -6.49
C THR A 108 -15.99 -8.14 -7.40
N SER A 109 -15.63 -8.70 -8.54
CA SER A 109 -14.92 -8.02 -9.62
C SER A 109 -15.84 -7.88 -10.83
N THR A 110 -15.84 -6.68 -11.44
CA THR A 110 -16.56 -6.36 -12.66
C THR A 110 -15.66 -5.67 -13.67
N GLY A 111 -15.97 -5.82 -14.96
CA GLY A 111 -15.24 -5.22 -16.08
C GLY A 111 -14.34 -6.24 -16.78
N LYS A 112 -13.03 -5.99 -16.87
CA LYS A 112 -12.11 -6.85 -17.64
C LYS A 112 -12.08 -8.31 -17.17
N PHE A 113 -12.19 -8.54 -15.87
CA PHE A 113 -12.28 -9.87 -15.27
C PHE A 113 -13.47 -9.87 -14.30
N GLU A 114 -14.37 -10.83 -14.49
CA GLU A 114 -15.60 -10.94 -13.71
C GLU A 114 -15.55 -12.20 -12.84
N TRP A 115 -15.62 -12.01 -11.53
CA TRP A 115 -15.64 -13.09 -10.56
C TRP A 115 -16.24 -12.62 -9.24
N SER A 116 -16.57 -13.55 -8.38
CA SER A 116 -17.09 -13.32 -7.04
C SER A 116 -16.48 -14.33 -6.07
N GLN A 117 -16.08 -13.85 -4.88
CA GLN A 117 -15.48 -14.66 -3.82
C GLN A 117 -16.04 -14.27 -2.46
N ASN A 118 -16.08 -15.22 -1.53
CA ASN A 118 -16.39 -14.93 -0.14
C ASN A 118 -15.20 -14.22 0.53
N LEU A 119 -15.48 -13.16 1.27
CA LEU A 119 -14.48 -12.57 2.17
C LEU A 119 -14.23 -13.50 3.37
N PRO A 120 -12.98 -13.69 3.79
CA PRO A 120 -12.67 -14.44 5.00
C PRO A 120 -13.25 -13.73 6.25
N ILE A 121 -13.75 -14.47 7.21
CA ILE A 121 -14.55 -13.93 8.32
C ILE A 121 -13.71 -13.07 9.29
N ASN A 122 -12.45 -13.40 9.52
CA ASN A 122 -11.60 -12.77 10.54
C ASN A 122 -10.32 -12.13 9.98
N GLU A 123 -10.26 -11.90 8.68
CA GLU A 123 -9.09 -11.38 8.03
C GLU A 123 -9.44 -10.21 7.13
N ASN A 124 -8.61 -9.17 7.15
CA ASN A 124 -8.75 -8.05 6.23
C ASN A 124 -8.19 -8.40 4.87
N VAL A 125 -8.98 -8.18 3.84
CA VAL A 125 -8.55 -8.29 2.45
C VAL A 125 -8.26 -6.90 1.89
N PHE A 126 -7.05 -6.72 1.38
CA PHE A 126 -6.55 -5.46 0.84
C PHE A 126 -6.57 -5.50 -0.69
N ASP A 127 -6.69 -4.34 -1.31
CA ASP A 127 -6.40 -4.18 -2.73
C ASP A 127 -4.93 -3.77 -2.96
N PRO A 128 -4.43 -3.81 -4.20
CA PRO A 128 -3.02 -3.50 -4.52
C PRO A 128 -2.56 -2.09 -4.15
N LEU A 129 -3.50 -1.16 -3.90
CA LEU A 129 -3.15 0.22 -3.58
C LEU A 129 -3.21 0.50 -2.08
N ASN A 130 -4.29 0.07 -1.39
CA ASN A 130 -4.41 0.31 0.05
C ASN A 130 -3.53 -0.63 0.88
N VAL A 131 -3.14 -1.80 0.37
CA VAL A 131 -2.15 -2.68 1.03
C VAL A 131 -0.86 -1.93 1.37
N GLN A 132 -0.49 -0.92 0.56
CA GLN A 132 0.71 -0.13 0.78
C GLN A 132 0.59 0.79 2.01
N ILE A 133 -0.62 1.19 2.39
CA ILE A 133 -0.86 1.88 3.67
C ILE A 133 -0.67 0.89 4.82
N GLN A 134 -1.17 -0.35 4.69
CA GLN A 134 -0.98 -1.36 5.73
C GLN A 134 0.49 -1.77 5.88
N ILE A 135 1.26 -1.85 4.80
CA ILE A 135 2.72 -2.08 4.85
C ILE A 135 3.39 -0.97 5.68
N ARG A 136 3.07 0.32 5.43
CA ARG A 136 3.59 1.43 6.22
C ARG A 136 3.28 1.27 7.71
N LYS A 137 2.03 0.98 8.06
CA LYS A 137 1.57 0.77 9.45
C LYS A 137 2.33 -0.37 10.14
N ASN A 138 2.51 -1.50 9.46
CA ASN A 138 3.23 -2.65 10.00
C ASN A 138 4.71 -2.32 10.26
N VAL A 139 5.37 -1.59 9.35
CA VAL A 139 6.76 -1.15 9.54
C VAL A 139 6.88 -0.13 10.68
N ILE A 140 5.96 0.83 10.80
CA ILE A 140 5.89 1.79 11.92
C ILE A 140 5.74 1.04 13.24
N ALA A 141 4.92 -0.01 13.29
CA ALA A 141 4.74 -0.89 14.45
C ALA A 141 5.98 -1.78 14.75
N GLY A 142 7.06 -1.67 13.95
CA GLY A 142 8.30 -2.42 14.13
C GLY A 142 8.27 -3.85 13.65
N MET A 143 7.22 -4.27 12.92
CA MET A 143 7.11 -5.62 12.37
C MET A 143 8.19 -5.84 11.31
N LYS A 144 8.88 -6.98 11.41
CA LYS A 144 9.94 -7.36 10.46
C LYS A 144 9.45 -8.32 9.38
N GLU A 145 8.45 -9.11 9.70
CA GLU A 145 7.79 -10.06 8.81
C GLU A 145 6.29 -10.01 9.09
N PHE A 146 5.47 -10.04 8.04
CA PHE A 146 4.01 -10.04 8.16
C PHE A 146 3.35 -10.56 6.89
N SER A 147 2.10 -10.99 7.01
CA SER A 147 1.27 -11.47 5.89
C SER A 147 0.04 -10.59 5.73
N LEU A 148 -0.35 -10.31 4.48
CA LEU A 148 -1.54 -9.53 4.15
C LEU A 148 -2.34 -10.28 3.06
N MET A 149 -3.66 -10.36 3.23
CA MET A 149 -4.55 -11.03 2.28
C MET A 149 -4.86 -10.12 1.10
N LEU A 150 -4.60 -10.59 -0.12
CA LEU A 150 -4.91 -9.88 -1.36
C LEU A 150 -5.61 -10.82 -2.35
N PRO A 151 -6.57 -10.32 -3.16
CA PRO A 151 -7.15 -11.10 -4.24
C PRO A 151 -6.20 -11.13 -5.45
N ASP A 152 -6.12 -12.27 -6.11
CA ASP A 152 -5.68 -12.31 -7.50
C ASP A 152 -6.66 -11.54 -8.38
N LEU A 153 -6.18 -10.55 -9.11
CA LEU A 153 -7.03 -9.64 -9.87
C LEU A 153 -7.68 -10.29 -11.11
N LYS A 154 -7.20 -11.44 -11.55
CA LYS A 154 -7.72 -12.17 -12.71
C LYS A 154 -8.65 -13.31 -12.30
N ALA A 155 -8.20 -14.13 -11.35
CA ALA A 155 -8.88 -15.35 -10.93
C ALA A 155 -9.75 -15.16 -9.66
N GLY A 156 -9.50 -14.12 -8.86
CA GLY A 156 -10.25 -13.82 -7.65
C GLY A 156 -9.80 -14.59 -6.42
N ALA A 157 -8.87 -15.52 -6.52
CA ALA A 157 -8.36 -16.24 -5.36
C ALA A 157 -7.78 -15.26 -4.32
N ILE A 158 -8.24 -15.35 -3.06
CA ILE A 158 -7.75 -14.53 -1.96
C ILE A 158 -6.62 -15.29 -1.29
N GLU A 159 -5.41 -14.71 -1.30
CA GLU A 159 -4.20 -15.38 -0.85
C GLU A 159 -3.38 -14.53 0.10
N ALA A 160 -2.68 -15.19 1.03
CA ALA A 160 -1.72 -14.56 1.91
C ALA A 160 -0.47 -14.15 1.13
N ASN A 161 -0.11 -12.89 1.20
CA ASN A 161 1.10 -12.33 0.62
C ASN A 161 2.07 -12.00 1.75
N ASN A 162 3.26 -12.59 1.71
CA ASN A 162 4.27 -12.45 2.76
C ASN A 162 5.21 -11.29 2.44
N TYR A 163 5.53 -10.52 3.45
CA TYR A 163 6.42 -9.36 3.38
C TYR A 163 7.50 -9.46 4.45
N LYS A 164 8.70 -9.01 4.12
CA LYS A 164 9.85 -8.98 5.01
C LYS A 164 10.63 -7.69 4.87
N VAL A 165 11.04 -7.10 5.98
CA VAL A 165 12.04 -6.03 6.00
C VAL A 165 13.40 -6.69 5.74
N VAL A 166 14.01 -6.38 4.59
CA VAL A 166 15.24 -7.06 4.14
C VAL A 166 16.50 -6.23 4.41
N GLU A 167 16.47 -4.94 4.14
CA GLU A 167 17.65 -4.08 4.27
C GLU A 167 17.27 -2.61 4.52
N ARG A 168 18.31 -1.77 4.66
CA ARG A 168 18.21 -0.32 4.57
C ARG A 168 18.93 0.12 3.31
N GLY A 169 18.41 1.15 2.65
CA GLY A 169 18.97 1.72 1.45
C GLY A 169 18.84 3.24 1.47
N GLU A 170 19.44 3.85 0.48
CA GLU A 170 19.39 5.29 0.27
C GLU A 170 18.72 5.57 -1.08
N PHE A 171 17.83 6.56 -1.12
CA PHE A 171 17.14 6.96 -2.33
C PHE A 171 16.98 8.48 -2.38
N GLU A 172 17.26 9.07 -3.54
CA GLU A 172 17.20 10.51 -3.73
C GLU A 172 15.84 10.94 -4.31
N VAL A 173 15.25 11.97 -3.72
CA VAL A 173 14.04 12.63 -4.21
C VAL A 173 14.30 14.14 -4.25
N ASP A 174 14.13 14.76 -5.40
CA ASP A 174 14.31 16.21 -5.63
C ASP A 174 15.64 16.76 -5.10
N GLY A 175 16.74 15.99 -5.28
CA GLY A 175 18.08 16.33 -4.79
C GLY A 175 18.32 16.10 -3.30
N ILE A 176 17.37 15.53 -2.59
CA ILE A 176 17.49 15.18 -1.16
C ILE A 176 17.59 13.67 -1.02
N SER A 177 18.64 13.21 -0.32
CA SER A 177 18.82 11.78 -0.05
C SER A 177 18.06 11.37 1.21
N TYR A 178 17.29 10.27 1.12
CA TYR A 178 16.50 9.69 2.20
C TYR A 178 17.00 8.30 2.54
N GLN A 179 17.22 8.04 3.83
CA GLN A 179 17.44 6.68 4.31
C GLN A 179 16.11 5.92 4.27
N CYS A 180 16.11 4.74 3.62
CA CYS A 180 14.91 3.94 3.43
C CYS A 180 14.99 2.62 4.20
N ILE A 181 13.84 2.18 4.69
CA ILE A 181 13.60 0.80 5.08
C ILE A 181 13.02 0.09 3.85
N ILE A 182 13.64 -1.03 3.45
CA ILE A 182 13.21 -1.78 2.27
C ILE A 182 12.40 -2.99 2.73
N VAL A 183 11.16 -3.08 2.21
CA VAL A 183 10.26 -4.22 2.41
C VAL A 183 10.12 -4.97 1.11
N GLU A 184 10.42 -6.27 1.14
CA GLU A 184 10.28 -7.17 0.01
C GLU A 184 9.02 -8.04 0.17
N ARG A 185 8.27 -8.21 -0.91
CA ARG A 185 7.22 -9.22 -1.00
C ARG A 185 7.84 -10.55 -1.37
N ILE A 186 7.72 -11.52 -0.48
CA ILE A 186 8.28 -12.86 -0.68
C ILE A 186 7.31 -13.70 -1.52
N ARG A 187 7.79 -14.20 -2.64
CA ARG A 187 7.11 -15.16 -3.49
C ARG A 187 7.87 -16.48 -3.51
N LEU A 188 7.12 -17.58 -3.35
CA LEU A 188 7.70 -18.93 -3.35
C LEU A 188 7.54 -19.63 -4.71
N GLN A 189 6.74 -19.05 -5.62
CA GLN A 189 6.29 -19.72 -6.85
C GLN A 189 6.81 -19.08 -8.13
N ASP A 190 7.39 -17.90 -8.05
CA ASP A 190 7.95 -17.18 -9.21
C ASP A 190 9.22 -16.40 -8.82
N ASP A 191 10.01 -16.04 -9.82
CA ASP A 191 11.26 -15.27 -9.64
C ASP A 191 11.01 -13.75 -9.56
N ARG A 192 9.75 -13.33 -9.48
CA ARG A 192 9.37 -11.92 -9.42
C ARG A 192 9.65 -11.35 -8.04
N THR A 193 10.35 -10.23 -8.00
CA THR A 193 10.68 -9.51 -6.77
C THR A 193 9.99 -8.16 -6.75
N THR A 194 9.25 -7.85 -5.66
CA THR A 194 8.68 -6.52 -5.45
C THR A 194 9.25 -5.92 -4.19
N ARG A 195 9.86 -4.73 -4.30
CA ARG A 195 10.45 -3.97 -3.19
C ARG A 195 9.77 -2.64 -3.00
N TYR A 196 9.52 -2.28 -1.75
CA TYR A 196 8.94 -1.02 -1.32
C TYR A 196 9.98 -0.27 -0.48
N TYR A 197 10.32 0.95 -0.88
CA TYR A 197 11.28 1.83 -0.20
C TYR A 197 10.52 2.84 0.63
N LEU A 198 10.57 2.70 1.95
CA LEU A 198 9.86 3.53 2.91
C LEU A 198 10.84 4.53 3.55
N ALA A 199 10.57 5.83 3.42
CA ALA A 199 11.38 6.89 4.03
C ALA A 199 10.84 7.26 5.42
N PRO A 200 11.52 6.90 6.53
CA PRO A 200 11.07 7.26 7.88
C PRO A 200 10.94 8.78 8.08
N ASP A 201 11.82 9.58 7.49
CA ASP A 201 11.80 11.04 7.57
C ASP A 201 10.59 11.69 6.84
N LEU A 202 9.83 10.89 6.09
CA LEU A 202 8.58 11.26 5.42
C LEU A 202 7.40 10.42 5.95
N ASP A 203 7.35 10.18 7.26
CA ASP A 203 6.32 9.34 7.89
C ASP A 203 6.19 7.96 7.24
N PHE A 204 7.32 7.35 6.90
CA PHE A 204 7.40 6.06 6.19
C PHE A 204 6.68 6.06 4.82
N LEU A 205 6.60 7.21 4.15
CA LEU A 205 6.07 7.28 2.80
C LEU A 205 6.84 6.33 1.88
N ILE A 206 6.09 5.59 1.06
CA ILE A 206 6.69 4.76 0.01
C ILE A 206 7.12 5.70 -1.12
N ILE A 207 8.43 5.95 -1.21
CA ILE A 207 9.04 6.85 -2.19
C ILE A 207 9.47 6.12 -3.46
N LYS A 208 9.63 4.79 -3.39
CA LYS A 208 9.92 3.95 -4.55
C LYS A 208 9.27 2.59 -4.41
N VAL A 209 8.76 2.06 -5.51
CA VAL A 209 8.38 0.66 -5.67
C VAL A 209 9.13 0.12 -6.88
N GLU A 210 9.80 -1.00 -6.73
CA GLU A 210 10.41 -1.77 -7.80
C GLU A 210 9.72 -3.11 -7.93
N ASP A 211 9.51 -3.54 -9.15
CA ASP A 211 8.93 -4.83 -9.45
C ASP A 211 9.72 -5.45 -10.61
N GLU A 212 10.60 -6.38 -10.27
CA GLU A 212 11.49 -7.09 -11.19
C GLU A 212 10.82 -8.39 -11.61
N ASP A 213 10.66 -8.60 -12.90
CA ASP A 213 10.03 -9.78 -13.49
C ASP A 213 10.80 -10.18 -14.76
N GLN A 214 10.69 -11.45 -15.18
CA GLN A 214 11.28 -11.97 -16.42
C GLN A 214 10.77 -11.21 -17.67
N ASP A 215 9.56 -10.64 -17.61
CA ASP A 215 8.94 -9.84 -18.68
C ASP A 215 9.41 -8.37 -18.71
N GLY A 216 10.23 -7.96 -17.74
CA GLY A 216 10.83 -6.62 -17.63
C GLY A 216 10.49 -5.90 -16.35
N ASP A 217 11.37 -5.00 -15.96
CA ASP A 217 11.30 -4.26 -14.72
C ASP A 217 10.28 -3.14 -14.80
N THR A 218 9.62 -2.91 -13.67
CA THR A 218 8.69 -1.80 -13.47
C THR A 218 9.09 -1.02 -12.23
N SER A 219 9.10 0.31 -12.31
CA SER A 219 9.32 1.16 -11.15
C SER A 219 8.26 2.26 -11.03
N LEU A 220 8.02 2.68 -9.79
CA LEU A 220 7.24 3.87 -9.45
C LEU A 220 8.06 4.68 -8.43
N GLU A 221 8.51 5.86 -8.81
CA GLU A 221 9.44 6.68 -8.01
C GLU A 221 8.86 8.05 -7.72
N LEU A 222 8.88 8.48 -6.45
CA LEU A 222 8.58 9.85 -6.04
C LEU A 222 9.62 10.80 -6.64
N LYS A 223 9.16 11.89 -7.26
CA LYS A 223 10.02 12.95 -7.81
C LYS A 223 9.84 14.26 -7.07
N LYS A 224 8.64 14.49 -6.52
CA LYS A 224 8.35 15.71 -5.75
C LYS A 224 7.19 15.47 -4.80
N LEU A 225 7.28 15.98 -3.58
CA LEU A 225 6.21 16.04 -2.58
C LEU A 225 5.64 17.47 -2.54
N TYR A 226 4.29 17.60 -2.41
CA TYR A 226 3.59 18.90 -2.41
C TYR A 226 3.04 19.25 -1.04
#